data_fd2a71a034c732163ec89944559c6d2e
#
_entry.id   fd2a71a034c732163ec89944559c6d2e
#
_cell.length_a   1.000
_cell.length_b   1.000
_cell.length_c   1.000
_cell.angle_alpha   90.00
_cell.angle_beta   90.00
_cell.angle_gamma   90.00
#
_symmetry.space_group_name_H-M   'P 1'
#
loop_
_entity.id
_entity.type
_entity.pdbx_description
1 polymer ?
#
loop_
_entity_poly.entity_id
_entity_poly.type
_entity_poly.pdbx_seq_one_letter_code
_entity_poly.pdbx_strand_id
1 'polypeptide(L)'
;MIAPRTPLPTGRIPGVERDISRLVMGCDNQRTAEHAAEMFDDFAERGGNAFDTAHHYAGGLPERLLGQWIADRGVRDEVVVIGKGAHTPHCDPKSVTSQLFESLERLQTDRVDIYFLHRDNPEVPVGEFVDVLDEHAVAGRIGVFGGSNWSIERIEEANAYAAAHGRRGFAAVSNHFGLARALDVPWEGCRHVTDDEDRRWFERTGTPLFPWSSQARGFFTGRAAPDDHSDPELVRCYYSDGNFERLARARKLAAQLGVAPTAVALAYVLAQTFPTFAVIGPRSVEETRTSAEAAAVQLTPEQVAWLDLREDG
;
A
#
# COMPACT_ATOMS: atom_id res chain seq x y z
N MET A 1 11.92 30.65 -9.29
CA MET A 1 10.59 30.17 -9.68
C MET A 1 10.59 28.67 -9.43
N ILE A 2 9.74 28.18 -8.52
CA ILE A 2 9.53 26.74 -8.31
C ILE A 2 8.76 26.28 -9.55
N ALA A 3 9.27 25.26 -10.24
CA ALA A 3 8.58 24.66 -11.38
C ALA A 3 7.17 24.20 -10.94
N PRO A 4 6.15 24.36 -11.79
CA PRO A 4 4.81 23.87 -11.44
C PRO A 4 4.89 22.39 -11.13
N ARG A 5 4.39 22.00 -9.94
CA ARG A 5 4.35 20.60 -9.50
C ARG A 5 3.39 19.84 -10.41
N THR A 6 3.86 18.74 -11.00
CA THR A 6 2.95 17.83 -11.73
C THR A 6 2.08 17.12 -10.70
N PRO A 7 0.74 17.20 -10.81
CA PRO A 7 -0.14 16.47 -9.89
C PRO A 7 0.12 14.96 -9.95
N LEU A 8 -0.01 14.30 -8.80
CA LEU A 8 0.09 12.84 -8.74
C LEU A 8 -1.01 12.19 -9.59
N PRO A 9 -0.71 11.07 -10.29
CA PRO A 9 -1.73 10.33 -11.00
C PRO A 9 -2.77 9.77 -10.02
N THR A 10 -4.02 9.69 -10.47
CA THR A 10 -5.13 9.18 -9.68
C THR A 10 -5.71 7.90 -10.29
N GLY A 11 -6.49 7.17 -9.53
CA GLY A 11 -7.26 6.01 -9.94
C GLY A 11 -8.56 5.91 -9.17
N ARG A 12 -9.42 4.97 -9.55
CA ARG A 12 -10.73 4.74 -8.91
C ARG A 12 -10.82 3.35 -8.34
N ILE A 13 -11.56 3.26 -7.24
CA ILE A 13 -11.97 2.00 -6.62
C ILE A 13 -13.50 2.01 -6.54
N PRO A 14 -14.17 0.96 -7.01
CA PRO A 14 -15.62 0.85 -6.87
C PRO A 14 -16.04 0.99 -5.39
N GLY A 15 -17.01 1.86 -5.11
CA GLY A 15 -17.50 2.14 -3.76
C GLY A 15 -16.74 3.24 -3.00
N VAL A 16 -15.67 3.81 -3.56
CA VAL A 16 -15.04 5.04 -3.08
C VAL A 16 -15.43 6.19 -4.02
N GLU A 17 -16.09 7.22 -3.50
CA GLU A 17 -16.71 8.27 -4.33
C GLU A 17 -15.72 9.19 -5.06
N ARG A 18 -14.48 9.27 -4.56
CA ARG A 18 -13.45 10.17 -5.09
C ARG A 18 -12.33 9.43 -5.81
N ASP A 19 -11.64 10.16 -6.65
CA ASP A 19 -10.38 9.71 -7.23
C ASP A 19 -9.31 9.64 -6.13
N ILE A 20 -8.51 8.58 -6.16
CA ILE A 20 -7.49 8.28 -5.16
C ILE A 20 -6.11 8.48 -5.79
N SER A 21 -5.21 9.21 -5.14
CA SER A 21 -3.83 9.31 -5.60
C SER A 21 -3.18 7.93 -5.67
N ARG A 22 -2.49 7.63 -6.78
CA ARG A 22 -1.84 6.32 -6.98
C ARG A 22 -0.60 6.12 -6.11
N LEU A 23 -0.08 7.19 -5.50
CA LEU A 23 0.76 7.12 -4.31
C LEU A 23 -0.11 7.26 -3.07
N VAL A 24 0.18 6.47 -2.05
CA VAL A 24 -0.49 6.46 -0.76
C VAL A 24 0.54 6.75 0.32
N MET A 25 0.29 7.76 1.15
CA MET A 25 1.17 8.12 2.26
C MET A 25 1.03 7.13 3.41
N GLY A 26 2.06 6.34 3.68
CA GLY A 26 2.17 5.54 4.91
C GLY A 26 2.46 6.43 6.11
N CYS A 27 1.63 6.33 7.13
CA CYS A 27 1.67 7.21 8.31
C CYS A 27 2.45 6.61 9.49
N ASP A 28 3.25 5.56 9.29
CA ASP A 28 3.95 4.86 10.37
C ASP A 28 5.32 5.45 10.73
N ASN A 29 5.84 6.40 9.95
CA ASN A 29 7.15 7.01 10.17
C ASN A 29 7.14 8.35 10.90
N GLN A 30 6.01 9.02 11.00
CA GLN A 30 5.88 10.30 11.70
C GLN A 30 5.79 10.06 13.22
N ARG A 31 6.50 10.87 14.00
CA ARG A 31 6.62 10.69 15.45
C ARG A 31 6.14 11.90 16.27
N THR A 32 6.02 13.07 15.64
CA THR A 32 5.52 14.30 16.26
C THR A 32 4.48 14.96 15.37
N ALA A 33 3.66 15.86 15.95
CA ALA A 33 2.62 16.58 15.21
C ALA A 33 3.25 17.49 14.14
N GLU A 34 4.37 18.14 14.45
CA GLU A 34 5.08 19.03 13.52
C GLU A 34 5.60 18.26 12.30
N HIS A 35 6.26 17.10 12.54
CA HIS A 35 6.75 16.25 11.46
C HIS A 35 5.60 15.67 10.62
N ALA A 36 4.51 15.24 11.27
CA ALA A 36 3.32 14.75 10.56
C ALA A 36 2.71 15.85 9.68
N ALA A 37 2.54 17.06 10.21
CA ALA A 37 2.00 18.19 9.46
C ALA A 37 2.88 18.54 8.25
N GLU A 38 4.20 18.65 8.43
CA GLU A 38 5.14 18.91 7.33
C GLU A 38 5.03 17.88 6.21
N MET A 39 5.01 16.60 6.57
CA MET A 39 4.96 15.49 5.62
C MET A 39 3.61 15.40 4.89
N PHE A 40 2.51 15.57 5.61
CA PHE A 40 1.18 15.44 5.06
C PHE A 40 0.79 16.66 4.23
N ASP A 41 1.18 17.88 4.65
CA ASP A 41 1.00 19.11 3.88
C ASP A 41 1.76 19.03 2.54
N ASP A 42 3.06 18.64 2.54
CA ASP A 42 3.84 18.50 1.29
C ASP A 42 3.23 17.45 0.36
N PHE A 43 2.74 16.32 0.90
CA PHE A 43 2.09 15.28 0.10
C PHE A 43 0.77 15.78 -0.50
N ALA A 44 -0.08 16.45 0.28
CA ALA A 44 -1.34 17.02 -0.17
C ALA A 44 -1.13 18.12 -1.23
N GLU A 45 -0.14 19.01 -1.04
CA GLU A 45 0.24 20.04 -2.02
C GLU A 45 0.70 19.46 -3.37
N ARG A 46 1.14 18.20 -3.40
CA ARG A 46 1.48 17.48 -4.64
C ARG A 46 0.28 16.78 -5.27
N GLY A 47 -0.92 16.91 -4.69
CA GLY A 47 -2.14 16.25 -5.13
C GLY A 47 -2.32 14.85 -4.53
N GLY A 48 -1.54 14.48 -3.51
CA GLY A 48 -1.76 13.27 -2.73
C GLY A 48 -2.95 13.43 -1.80
N ASN A 49 -3.83 12.45 -1.80
CA ASN A 49 -5.04 12.50 -0.96
C ASN A 49 -5.32 11.21 -0.19
N ALA A 50 -4.47 10.18 -0.33
CA ALA A 50 -4.67 8.89 0.32
C ALA A 50 -3.61 8.65 1.42
N PHE A 51 -4.08 8.33 2.63
CA PHE A 51 -3.26 8.17 3.82
C PHE A 51 -3.53 6.81 4.46
N ASP A 52 -2.46 6.01 4.63
CA ASP A 52 -2.50 4.63 5.11
C ASP A 52 -2.00 4.54 6.55
N THR A 53 -2.85 4.07 7.45
CA THR A 53 -2.53 3.86 8.86
C THR A 53 -3.04 2.50 9.35
N ALA A 54 -2.79 2.16 10.61
CA ALA A 54 -3.31 0.95 11.23
C ALA A 54 -3.43 1.12 12.75
N HIS A 55 -4.44 0.47 13.33
CA HIS A 55 -4.66 0.38 14.77
C HIS A 55 -3.41 -0.07 15.54
N HIS A 56 -2.67 -1.04 14.99
CA HIS A 56 -1.49 -1.65 15.63
C HIS A 56 -0.25 -0.74 15.60
N TYR A 57 -0.18 0.27 14.71
CA TYR A 57 1.05 1.06 14.54
C TYR A 57 1.35 1.92 15.77
N ALA A 58 2.51 1.69 16.40
CA ALA A 58 3.07 2.47 17.51
C ALA A 58 2.02 2.87 18.59
N GLY A 59 1.16 1.93 19.00
CA GLY A 59 0.12 2.18 20.00
C GLY A 59 -0.93 3.23 19.59
N GLY A 60 -1.17 3.36 18.29
CA GLY A 60 -2.16 4.29 17.71
C GLY A 60 -1.65 5.73 17.58
N LEU A 61 -0.36 5.99 17.75
CA LEU A 61 0.20 7.32 17.53
C LEU A 61 -0.02 7.82 16.10
N PRO A 62 0.24 7.03 15.03
CA PRO A 62 -0.02 7.46 13.65
C PRO A 62 -1.47 7.86 13.39
N GLU A 63 -2.44 7.13 13.95
CA GLU A 63 -3.86 7.47 13.83
C GLU A 63 -4.18 8.81 14.50
N ARG A 64 -3.63 9.06 15.70
CA ARG A 64 -3.81 10.35 16.39
C ARG A 64 -3.18 11.51 15.63
N LEU A 65 -1.99 11.33 15.08
CA LEU A 65 -1.31 12.36 14.30
C LEU A 65 -2.06 12.69 13.00
N LEU A 66 -2.54 11.65 12.29
CA LEU A 66 -3.34 11.84 11.08
C LEU A 66 -4.68 12.51 11.40
N GLY A 67 -5.39 12.05 12.44
CA GLY A 67 -6.65 12.63 12.88
C GLY A 67 -6.53 14.11 13.27
N GLN A 68 -5.48 14.44 14.04
CA GLN A 68 -5.19 15.81 14.40
C GLN A 68 -4.93 16.69 13.17
N TRP A 69 -4.11 16.23 12.24
CA TRP A 69 -3.81 16.96 10.99
C TRP A 69 -5.08 17.18 10.14
N ILE A 70 -5.92 16.15 10.00
CA ILE A 70 -7.18 16.23 9.25
C ILE A 70 -8.11 17.27 9.90
N ALA A 71 -8.24 17.26 11.24
CA ALA A 71 -9.07 18.20 11.98
C ALA A 71 -8.54 19.63 11.88
N ASP A 72 -7.23 19.82 12.06
CA ASP A 72 -6.57 21.15 12.01
C ASP A 72 -6.69 21.81 10.63
N ARG A 73 -6.69 21.00 9.55
CA ARG A 73 -6.83 21.49 8.17
C ARG A 73 -8.28 21.52 7.67
N GLY A 74 -9.20 20.84 8.35
CA GLY A 74 -10.60 20.72 7.92
C GLY A 74 -10.78 19.93 6.62
N VAL A 75 -9.89 18.95 6.33
CA VAL A 75 -9.79 18.27 5.02
C VAL A 75 -10.39 16.87 5.00
N ARG A 76 -11.18 16.47 6.00
CA ARG A 76 -11.74 15.09 6.06
C ARG A 76 -12.45 14.67 4.77
N ASP A 77 -13.17 15.58 4.16
CA ASP A 77 -13.89 15.30 2.92
C ASP A 77 -13.02 15.44 1.66
N GLU A 78 -11.76 15.80 1.78
CA GLU A 78 -10.80 15.89 0.68
C GLU A 78 -9.86 14.69 0.63
N VAL A 79 -9.69 13.98 1.74
CA VAL A 79 -8.75 12.87 1.88
C VAL A 79 -9.44 11.50 1.90
N VAL A 80 -8.68 10.48 1.52
CA VAL A 80 -9.03 9.05 1.64
C VAL A 80 -8.25 8.48 2.81
N VAL A 81 -8.94 8.11 3.87
CA VAL A 81 -8.35 7.49 5.04
C VAL A 81 -8.43 5.97 4.90
N ILE A 82 -7.27 5.32 4.93
CA ILE A 82 -7.12 3.87 4.88
C ILE A 82 -6.74 3.39 6.28
N GLY A 83 -7.66 2.69 6.93
CA GLY A 83 -7.45 2.07 8.24
C GLY A 83 -7.17 0.59 8.14
N LYS A 84 -6.53 0.02 9.17
CA LYS A 84 -6.34 -1.44 9.29
C LYS A 84 -6.54 -1.88 10.74
N GLY A 85 -7.19 -3.04 10.91
CA GLY A 85 -7.31 -3.72 12.20
C GLY A 85 -7.22 -5.23 12.04
N ALA A 86 -7.52 -5.99 13.09
CA ALA A 86 -7.39 -7.43 13.14
C ALA A 86 -5.95 -7.90 12.83
N HIS A 87 -4.98 -7.38 13.61
CA HIS A 87 -3.59 -7.87 13.60
C HIS A 87 -3.42 -9.00 14.63
N THR A 88 -2.62 -10.01 14.31
CA THR A 88 -2.27 -11.09 15.23
C THR A 88 -1.75 -10.55 16.59
N PRO A 89 -2.15 -11.10 17.73
CA PRO A 89 -3.01 -12.27 17.93
C PRO A 89 -4.52 -11.97 17.91
N HIS A 90 -4.94 -10.73 17.77
CA HIS A 90 -6.34 -10.27 17.83
C HIS A 90 -6.95 -10.20 16.43
N CYS A 91 -6.96 -11.34 15.73
CA CYS A 91 -7.46 -11.46 14.36
C CYS A 91 -8.76 -12.27 14.36
N ASP A 92 -9.85 -11.61 14.78
CA ASP A 92 -11.20 -12.16 14.89
C ASP A 92 -12.26 -11.07 14.72
N PRO A 93 -13.53 -11.40 14.44
CA PRO A 93 -14.61 -10.42 14.19
C PRO A 93 -14.86 -9.44 15.34
N LYS A 94 -14.72 -9.89 16.59
CA LYS A 94 -14.89 -9.02 17.77
C LYS A 94 -13.79 -7.97 17.81
N SER A 95 -12.55 -8.38 17.52
CA SER A 95 -11.41 -7.46 17.45
C SER A 95 -11.53 -6.47 16.31
N VAL A 96 -12.10 -6.86 15.15
CA VAL A 96 -12.43 -5.93 14.05
C VAL A 96 -13.27 -4.77 14.59
N THR A 97 -14.38 -5.08 15.27
CA THR A 97 -15.30 -4.08 15.80
C THR A 97 -14.63 -3.17 16.84
N SER A 98 -13.99 -3.75 17.86
CA SER A 98 -13.38 -2.95 18.94
C SER A 98 -12.26 -2.05 18.42
N GLN A 99 -11.38 -2.59 17.57
CA GLN A 99 -10.25 -1.85 17.01
C GLN A 99 -10.72 -0.77 16.02
N LEU A 100 -11.78 -1.01 15.24
CA LEU A 100 -12.36 0.02 14.37
C LEU A 100 -12.86 1.21 15.20
N PHE A 101 -13.60 0.98 16.28
CA PHE A 101 -14.08 2.08 17.12
C PHE A 101 -12.92 2.86 17.77
N GLU A 102 -11.89 2.17 18.26
CA GLU A 102 -10.69 2.84 18.79
C GLU A 102 -9.97 3.65 17.70
N SER A 103 -9.88 3.13 16.47
CA SER A 103 -9.29 3.84 15.33
C SER A 103 -10.09 5.09 14.97
N LEU A 104 -11.42 5.01 14.92
CA LEU A 104 -12.28 6.15 14.63
C LEU A 104 -12.14 7.26 15.71
N GLU A 105 -12.04 6.87 17.00
CA GLU A 105 -11.78 7.81 18.09
C GLU A 105 -10.42 8.51 17.92
N ARG A 106 -9.34 7.74 17.65
CA ARG A 106 -7.99 8.28 17.46
C ARG A 106 -7.88 9.17 16.22
N LEU A 107 -8.56 8.79 15.13
CA LEU A 107 -8.65 9.55 13.89
C LEU A 107 -9.58 10.76 13.96
N GLN A 108 -10.34 10.92 15.05
CA GLN A 108 -11.32 11.99 15.25
C GLN A 108 -12.33 12.08 14.09
N THR A 109 -12.81 10.93 13.62
CA THR A 109 -13.74 10.81 12.49
C THR A 109 -14.77 9.73 12.76
N ASP A 110 -15.90 9.80 12.09
CA ASP A 110 -16.97 8.80 12.13
C ASP A 110 -16.82 7.66 11.11
N ARG A 111 -15.88 7.81 10.17
CA ARG A 111 -15.68 6.84 9.09
C ARG A 111 -14.24 6.76 8.61
N VAL A 112 -13.88 5.61 8.04
CA VAL A 112 -12.73 5.42 7.15
C VAL A 112 -13.21 5.07 5.76
N ASP A 113 -12.48 5.46 4.73
CA ASP A 113 -12.89 5.25 3.33
C ASP A 113 -12.57 3.82 2.87
N ILE A 114 -11.45 3.27 3.31
CA ILE A 114 -11.02 1.90 3.05
C ILE A 114 -10.56 1.27 4.37
N TYR A 115 -11.00 0.04 4.64
CA TYR A 115 -10.57 -0.70 5.82
C TYR A 115 -10.02 -2.07 5.44
N PHE A 116 -8.77 -2.36 5.83
CA PHE A 116 -8.16 -3.66 5.61
C PHE A 116 -8.11 -4.49 6.88
N LEU A 117 -8.47 -5.78 6.78
CA LEU A 117 -8.03 -6.76 7.77
C LEU A 117 -6.52 -6.88 7.67
N HIS A 118 -5.79 -6.56 8.76
CA HIS A 118 -4.32 -6.42 8.73
C HIS A 118 -3.58 -7.77 8.59
N ARG A 119 -4.22 -8.84 9.05
CA ARG A 119 -3.78 -10.24 8.90
C ARG A 119 -4.99 -11.12 8.64
N ASP A 120 -4.73 -12.31 8.12
CA ASP A 120 -5.71 -13.40 8.06
C ASP A 120 -5.59 -14.28 9.32
N ASN A 121 -6.70 -14.89 9.69
CA ASN A 121 -6.75 -16.01 10.62
C ASN A 121 -7.52 -17.16 9.96
N PRO A 122 -6.80 -18.15 9.38
CA PRO A 122 -7.44 -19.25 8.67
C PRO A 122 -8.35 -20.15 9.53
N GLU A 123 -8.24 -20.07 10.86
CA GLU A 123 -9.11 -20.81 11.78
C GLU A 123 -10.51 -20.18 11.90
N VAL A 124 -10.66 -18.92 11.50
CA VAL A 124 -11.95 -18.21 11.49
C VAL A 124 -12.57 -18.34 10.10
N PRO A 125 -13.84 -18.80 10.00
CA PRO A 125 -14.56 -18.81 8.74
C PRO A 125 -14.62 -17.41 8.10
N VAL A 126 -14.39 -17.32 6.79
CA VAL A 126 -14.37 -16.03 6.07
C VAL A 126 -15.69 -15.27 6.21
N GLY A 127 -16.81 -15.99 6.29
CA GLY A 127 -18.13 -15.40 6.44
C GLY A 127 -18.28 -14.54 7.69
N GLU A 128 -17.63 -14.91 8.81
CA GLU A 128 -17.68 -14.12 10.02
C GLU A 128 -16.97 -12.77 9.87
N PHE A 129 -15.87 -12.73 9.11
CA PHE A 129 -15.20 -11.47 8.77
C PHE A 129 -16.02 -10.63 7.80
N VAL A 130 -16.60 -11.25 6.76
CA VAL A 130 -17.42 -10.56 5.78
C VAL A 130 -18.66 -9.94 6.45
N ASP A 131 -19.36 -10.69 7.32
CA ASP A 131 -20.56 -10.22 7.98
C ASP A 131 -20.28 -9.02 8.89
N VAL A 132 -19.22 -9.04 9.71
CA VAL A 132 -18.88 -7.91 10.59
C VAL A 132 -18.42 -6.67 9.79
N LEU A 133 -17.66 -6.86 8.72
CA LEU A 133 -17.24 -5.76 7.86
C LEU A 133 -18.42 -5.14 7.09
N ASP A 134 -19.33 -5.97 6.57
CA ASP A 134 -20.54 -5.48 5.90
C ASP A 134 -21.46 -4.73 6.87
N GLU A 135 -21.61 -5.20 8.11
CA GLU A 135 -22.35 -4.48 9.14
C GLU A 135 -21.78 -3.07 9.37
N HIS A 136 -20.47 -2.93 9.49
CA HIS A 136 -19.82 -1.63 9.62
C HIS A 136 -19.95 -0.75 8.37
N ALA A 137 -19.92 -1.37 7.19
CA ALA A 137 -20.09 -0.66 5.93
C ALA A 137 -21.54 -0.20 5.72
N VAL A 138 -22.55 -1.01 6.11
CA VAL A 138 -23.97 -0.59 6.12
C VAL A 138 -24.20 0.55 7.10
N ALA A 139 -23.51 0.55 8.23
CA ALA A 139 -23.58 1.62 9.22
C ALA A 139 -22.80 2.90 8.83
N GLY A 140 -22.13 2.91 7.67
CA GLY A 140 -21.38 4.06 7.15
C GLY A 140 -20.03 4.31 7.84
N ARG A 141 -19.57 3.40 8.71
CA ARG A 141 -18.26 3.50 9.38
C ARG A 141 -17.08 3.14 8.50
N ILE A 142 -17.33 2.31 7.48
CA ILE A 142 -16.38 1.86 6.46
C ILE A 142 -17.00 2.12 5.10
N GLY A 143 -16.25 2.70 4.17
CA GLY A 143 -16.68 2.84 2.77
C GLY A 143 -16.61 1.50 2.06
N VAL A 144 -15.39 0.99 1.86
CA VAL A 144 -15.09 -0.34 1.31
C VAL A 144 -14.07 -1.06 2.19
N PHE A 145 -13.95 -2.38 2.03
CA PHE A 145 -13.01 -3.16 2.81
C PHE A 145 -12.28 -4.22 1.97
N GLY A 146 -11.21 -4.77 2.54
CA GLY A 146 -10.40 -5.81 1.90
C GLY A 146 -9.47 -6.52 2.87
N GLY A 147 -8.58 -7.34 2.31
CA GLY A 147 -7.57 -8.09 3.05
C GLY A 147 -6.16 -7.55 2.84
N SER A 148 -5.42 -7.34 3.91
CA SER A 148 -3.97 -7.14 3.88
C SER A 148 -3.30 -8.42 4.34
N ASN A 149 -2.36 -8.93 3.52
CA ASN A 149 -1.68 -10.19 3.79
C ASN A 149 -2.62 -11.42 3.77
N TRP A 150 -3.65 -11.36 2.97
CA TRP A 150 -4.55 -12.46 2.68
C TRP A 150 -4.11 -13.21 1.42
N SER A 151 -4.29 -14.53 1.39
CA SER A 151 -4.09 -15.31 0.17
C SER A 151 -5.23 -15.08 -0.82
N ILE A 152 -4.96 -15.31 -2.10
CA ILE A 152 -5.96 -15.16 -3.17
C ILE A 152 -7.12 -16.10 -2.93
N GLU A 153 -6.86 -17.35 -2.55
CA GLU A 153 -7.89 -18.36 -2.27
C GLU A 153 -8.85 -17.90 -1.15
N ARG A 154 -8.30 -17.29 -0.08
CA ARG A 154 -9.10 -16.76 1.02
C ARG A 154 -9.92 -15.54 0.61
N ILE A 155 -9.38 -14.70 -0.28
CA ILE A 155 -10.10 -13.55 -0.85
C ILE A 155 -11.25 -14.04 -1.73
N GLU A 156 -11.02 -15.05 -2.58
CA GLU A 156 -12.03 -15.64 -3.43
C GLU A 156 -13.13 -16.32 -2.59
N GLU A 157 -12.75 -17.05 -1.55
CA GLU A 157 -13.70 -17.67 -0.60
C GLU A 157 -14.58 -16.59 0.07
N ALA A 158 -13.99 -15.50 0.55
CA ALA A 158 -14.70 -14.38 1.16
C ALA A 158 -15.67 -13.72 0.17
N ASN A 159 -15.24 -13.51 -1.06
CA ASN A 159 -16.07 -12.91 -2.11
C ASN A 159 -17.20 -13.85 -2.58
N ALA A 160 -16.95 -15.16 -2.64
CA ALA A 160 -17.97 -16.15 -2.93
C ALA A 160 -19.04 -16.20 -1.82
N TYR A 161 -18.62 -16.17 -0.55
CA TYR A 161 -19.53 -16.08 0.58
C TYR A 161 -20.36 -14.78 0.52
N ALA A 162 -19.73 -13.65 0.29
CA ALA A 162 -20.41 -12.36 0.19
C ALA A 162 -21.50 -12.37 -0.90
N ALA A 163 -21.17 -12.87 -2.08
CA ALA A 163 -22.11 -12.99 -3.20
C ALA A 163 -23.30 -13.91 -2.87
N ALA A 164 -23.04 -15.05 -2.22
CA ALA A 164 -24.07 -16.01 -1.84
C ALA A 164 -25.05 -15.47 -0.77
N HIS A 165 -24.60 -14.52 0.07
CA HIS A 165 -25.36 -13.98 1.19
C HIS A 165 -25.83 -12.54 0.98
N GLY A 166 -25.63 -11.96 -0.21
CA GLY A 166 -26.02 -10.58 -0.52
C GLY A 166 -25.26 -9.53 0.31
N ARG A 167 -24.00 -9.83 0.62
CA ARG A 167 -23.07 -8.95 1.33
C ARG A 167 -22.12 -8.26 0.36
N ARG A 168 -21.46 -7.19 0.80
CA ARG A 168 -20.32 -6.62 0.09
C ARG A 168 -19.13 -7.56 0.23
N GLY A 169 -18.34 -7.69 -0.84
CA GLY A 169 -17.10 -8.45 -0.84
C GLY A 169 -15.88 -7.56 -0.63
N PHE A 170 -14.71 -8.17 -0.64
CA PHE A 170 -13.43 -7.49 -0.61
C PHE A 170 -13.22 -6.71 -1.92
N ALA A 171 -13.10 -5.39 -1.80
CA ALA A 171 -12.95 -4.47 -2.93
C ALA A 171 -11.49 -4.22 -3.32
N ALA A 172 -10.54 -4.55 -2.44
CA ALA A 172 -9.11 -4.29 -2.65
C ALA A 172 -8.25 -5.24 -1.81
N VAL A 173 -6.97 -5.33 -2.16
CA VAL A 173 -5.95 -6.15 -1.47
C VAL A 173 -4.75 -5.29 -1.11
N SER A 174 -4.12 -5.55 0.06
CA SER A 174 -2.89 -4.87 0.48
C SER A 174 -1.81 -5.90 0.86
N ASN A 175 -1.19 -6.50 -0.15
CA ASN A 175 -0.07 -7.42 -0.02
C ASN A 175 1.22 -6.77 -0.53
N HIS A 176 2.37 -7.30 -0.14
CA HIS A 176 3.66 -6.84 -0.66
C HIS A 176 3.76 -7.04 -2.18
N PHE A 177 4.23 -5.99 -2.87
CA PHE A 177 4.60 -6.07 -4.29
C PHE A 177 5.61 -4.98 -4.64
N GLY A 178 6.62 -5.33 -5.44
CA GLY A 178 7.65 -4.41 -5.91
C GLY A 178 8.47 -5.01 -7.04
N LEU A 179 9.37 -4.22 -7.62
CA LEU A 179 10.27 -4.68 -8.68
C LEU A 179 11.21 -5.78 -8.20
N ALA A 180 11.79 -5.67 -7.00
CA ALA A 180 12.51 -6.78 -6.39
C ALA A 180 11.51 -7.82 -5.90
N ARG A 181 11.64 -9.05 -6.38
CA ARG A 181 10.80 -10.18 -5.96
C ARG A 181 11.16 -10.58 -4.53
N ALA A 182 10.17 -10.66 -3.66
CA ALA A 182 10.37 -11.12 -2.31
C ALA A 182 10.70 -12.62 -2.30
N LEU A 183 11.79 -12.97 -1.62
CA LEU A 183 12.19 -14.37 -1.33
C LEU A 183 11.56 -14.82 -0.02
N ASP A 184 11.39 -13.88 0.88
CA ASP A 184 10.76 -14.01 2.18
C ASP A 184 10.10 -12.68 2.56
N VAL A 185 9.22 -12.69 3.55
CA VAL A 185 8.53 -11.49 4.01
C VAL A 185 9.20 -10.93 5.27
N PRO A 186 9.25 -9.60 5.46
CA PRO A 186 9.94 -9.01 6.61
C PRO A 186 9.31 -9.39 7.94
N TRP A 187 8.00 -9.65 7.98
CA TRP A 187 7.28 -10.00 9.19
C TRP A 187 6.42 -11.25 9.01
N GLU A 188 6.31 -12.04 10.07
CA GLU A 188 5.47 -13.23 10.10
C GLU A 188 4.01 -12.92 9.71
N GLY A 189 3.39 -13.83 8.97
CA GLY A 189 2.02 -13.69 8.48
C GLY A 189 1.83 -12.67 7.35
N CYS A 190 2.90 -12.08 6.83
CA CYS A 190 2.85 -11.26 5.62
C CYS A 190 2.76 -12.10 4.36
N ARG A 191 2.26 -11.49 3.28
CA ARG A 191 2.13 -12.10 1.95
C ARG A 191 2.65 -11.16 0.87
N HIS A 192 3.19 -11.74 -0.19
CA HIS A 192 3.64 -11.02 -1.38
C HIS A 192 2.88 -11.48 -2.63
N VAL A 193 2.85 -10.62 -3.64
CA VAL A 193 2.31 -10.88 -4.99
C VAL A 193 3.51 -10.96 -5.93
N THR A 194 4.33 -12.01 -5.80
CA THR A 194 5.56 -12.15 -6.60
C THR A 194 5.38 -13.16 -7.73
N ASP A 195 4.47 -14.11 -7.54
CA ASP A 195 4.26 -15.20 -8.48
C ASP A 195 3.42 -14.75 -9.68
N ASP A 196 3.70 -15.35 -10.83
CA ASP A 196 2.99 -15.02 -12.06
C ASP A 196 1.49 -15.40 -12.00
N GLU A 197 1.13 -16.39 -11.16
CA GLU A 197 -0.25 -16.79 -10.93
C GLU A 197 -1.02 -15.71 -10.19
N ASP A 198 -0.46 -15.19 -9.09
CA ASP A 198 -1.04 -14.09 -8.33
C ASP A 198 -1.26 -12.86 -9.21
N ARG A 199 -0.24 -12.50 -10.01
CA ARG A 199 -0.33 -11.33 -10.91
C ARG A 199 -1.40 -11.52 -11.98
N ARG A 200 -1.49 -12.71 -12.60
CA ARG A 200 -2.57 -13.04 -13.55
C ARG A 200 -3.95 -12.97 -12.91
N TRP A 201 -4.07 -13.26 -11.61
CA TRP A 201 -5.32 -13.09 -10.90
C TRP A 201 -5.73 -11.62 -10.82
N PHE A 202 -4.82 -10.72 -10.43
CA PHE A 202 -5.08 -9.27 -10.42
C PHE A 202 -5.41 -8.73 -11.82
N GLU A 203 -4.69 -9.18 -12.86
CA GLU A 203 -4.98 -8.82 -14.26
C GLU A 203 -6.38 -9.25 -14.71
N ARG A 204 -6.78 -10.47 -14.36
CA ARG A 204 -8.07 -11.03 -14.73
C ARG A 204 -9.24 -10.39 -13.98
N THR A 205 -9.06 -10.12 -12.70
CA THR A 205 -10.13 -9.60 -11.83
C THR A 205 -10.23 -8.09 -11.82
N GLY A 206 -9.13 -7.38 -12.16
CA GLY A 206 -9.05 -5.94 -12.00
C GLY A 206 -9.07 -5.47 -10.54
N THR A 207 -8.87 -6.37 -9.58
CA THR A 207 -8.87 -6.04 -8.16
C THR A 207 -7.75 -5.06 -7.83
N PRO A 208 -8.03 -3.91 -7.18
CA PRO A 208 -7.01 -2.95 -6.81
C PRO A 208 -6.02 -3.53 -5.78
N LEU A 209 -4.71 -3.31 -6.03
CA LEU A 209 -3.64 -3.67 -5.11
C LEU A 209 -3.05 -2.42 -4.46
N PHE A 210 -2.96 -2.43 -3.14
CA PHE A 210 -2.26 -1.43 -2.31
C PHE A 210 -0.94 -2.02 -1.81
N PRO A 211 0.11 -2.04 -2.62
CA PRO A 211 1.34 -2.72 -2.23
C PRO A 211 2.09 -1.92 -1.18
N TRP A 212 2.33 -2.55 -0.02
CA TRP A 212 3.25 -2.04 0.97
C TRP A 212 4.70 -2.45 0.63
N SER A 213 5.68 -1.71 1.15
CA SER A 213 7.11 -1.85 0.78
C SER A 213 7.36 -1.83 -0.74
N SER A 214 6.61 -0.99 -1.45
CA SER A 214 6.61 -0.86 -2.92
C SER A 214 7.99 -0.55 -3.53
N GLN A 215 8.95 -0.06 -2.73
CA GLN A 215 10.34 0.23 -3.09
C GLN A 215 11.33 -0.76 -2.47
N ALA A 216 10.86 -1.97 -2.09
CA ALA A 216 11.68 -3.07 -1.54
C ALA A 216 12.61 -2.61 -0.39
N ARG A 217 12.07 -1.81 0.55
CA ARG A 217 12.75 -1.37 1.78
C ARG A 217 14.13 -0.74 1.53
N GLY A 218 14.28 -0.06 0.41
CA GLY A 218 15.52 0.62 0.03
C GLY A 218 16.52 -0.23 -0.75
N PHE A 219 16.13 -1.39 -1.28
CA PHE A 219 17.00 -2.22 -2.14
C PHE A 219 17.57 -1.43 -3.32
N PHE A 220 16.78 -0.51 -3.89
CA PHE A 220 17.18 0.32 -5.04
C PHE A 220 17.87 1.64 -4.67
N THR A 221 18.10 1.95 -3.38
CA THR A 221 18.73 3.20 -2.93
C THR A 221 20.26 3.20 -2.99
N GLY A 222 20.87 2.08 -3.35
CA GLY A 222 22.32 1.86 -3.26
C GLY A 222 22.77 1.16 -1.98
N ARG A 223 21.87 0.84 -1.05
CA ARG A 223 22.16 0.07 0.17
C ARG A 223 22.45 -1.41 -0.12
N ALA A 224 21.84 -1.96 -1.19
CA ALA A 224 22.06 -3.36 -1.57
C ALA A 224 23.27 -3.51 -2.51
N ALA A 225 24.20 -4.38 -2.11
CA ALA A 225 25.31 -4.85 -2.94
C ALA A 225 25.55 -6.34 -2.67
N PRO A 226 25.94 -7.14 -3.66
CA PRO A 226 26.09 -8.59 -3.50
C PRO A 226 27.04 -9.03 -2.38
N ASP A 227 28.00 -8.20 -2.05
CA ASP A 227 29.03 -8.40 -1.02
C ASP A 227 28.75 -7.69 0.30
N ASP A 228 27.69 -6.88 0.38
CA ASP A 228 27.26 -6.21 1.62
C ASP A 228 26.11 -6.96 2.29
N HIS A 229 26.38 -7.64 3.39
CA HIS A 229 25.42 -8.37 4.21
C HIS A 229 25.11 -7.70 5.55
N SER A 230 25.34 -6.39 5.65
CA SER A 230 25.16 -5.62 6.89
C SER A 230 23.70 -5.46 7.33
N ASP A 231 22.74 -5.60 6.40
CA ASP A 231 21.29 -5.59 6.67
C ASP A 231 20.70 -7.00 6.51
N PRO A 232 20.58 -7.78 7.60
CA PRO A 232 20.10 -9.18 7.53
C PRO A 232 18.67 -9.33 6.99
N GLU A 233 17.80 -8.33 7.21
CA GLU A 233 16.43 -8.36 6.71
C GLU A 233 16.41 -8.13 5.19
N LEU A 234 17.19 -7.17 4.69
CA LEU A 234 17.32 -6.93 3.26
C LEU A 234 17.89 -8.15 2.53
N VAL A 235 18.92 -8.78 3.13
CA VAL A 235 19.53 -10.02 2.62
C VAL A 235 18.50 -11.15 2.55
N ARG A 236 17.82 -11.42 3.65
CA ARG A 236 16.83 -12.50 3.72
C ARG A 236 15.67 -12.30 2.74
N CYS A 237 15.18 -11.05 2.62
CA CYS A 237 13.99 -10.78 1.85
C CYS A 237 14.24 -10.60 0.35
N TYR A 238 15.44 -10.14 -0.06
CA TYR A 238 15.60 -9.68 -1.45
C TYR A 238 16.91 -10.14 -2.15
N TYR A 239 17.90 -10.69 -1.44
CA TYR A 239 19.18 -11.03 -2.11
C TYR A 239 19.04 -12.29 -2.96
N SER A 240 19.09 -12.10 -4.28
CA SER A 240 19.18 -13.13 -5.28
C SER A 240 19.81 -12.57 -6.54
N ASP A 241 20.39 -13.43 -7.38
CA ASP A 241 20.96 -13.05 -8.68
C ASP A 241 19.92 -12.30 -9.53
N GLY A 242 18.67 -12.79 -9.56
CA GLY A 242 17.59 -12.16 -10.30
C GLY A 242 17.25 -10.75 -9.79
N ASN A 243 17.28 -10.49 -8.48
CA ASN A 243 17.03 -9.17 -7.95
C ASN A 243 18.21 -8.21 -8.16
N PHE A 244 19.43 -8.70 -8.12
CA PHE A 244 20.61 -7.89 -8.50
C PHE A 244 20.61 -7.56 -9.99
N GLU A 245 20.16 -8.47 -10.86
CA GLU A 245 19.96 -8.16 -12.29
C GLU A 245 18.85 -7.10 -12.47
N ARG A 246 17.72 -7.19 -11.74
CA ARG A 246 16.69 -6.15 -11.73
C ARG A 246 17.25 -4.80 -11.28
N LEU A 247 18.09 -4.79 -10.26
CA LEU A 247 18.79 -3.58 -9.79
C LEU A 247 19.71 -3.00 -10.87
N ALA A 248 20.48 -3.86 -11.57
CA ALA A 248 21.34 -3.44 -12.67
C ALA A 248 20.53 -2.82 -13.82
N ARG A 249 19.42 -3.46 -14.21
CA ARG A 249 18.49 -2.94 -15.23
C ARG A 249 17.83 -1.64 -14.79
N ALA A 250 17.38 -1.54 -13.54
CA ALA A 250 16.82 -0.31 -13.00
C ALA A 250 17.83 0.84 -13.01
N ARG A 251 19.09 0.60 -12.66
CA ARG A 251 20.19 1.59 -12.76
C ARG A 251 20.44 2.04 -14.19
N LYS A 252 20.46 1.10 -15.14
CA LYS A 252 20.65 1.41 -16.57
C LYS A 252 19.53 2.28 -17.11
N LEU A 253 18.27 1.93 -16.81
CA LEU A 253 17.11 2.71 -17.27
C LEU A 253 17.03 4.07 -16.57
N ALA A 254 17.32 4.12 -15.28
CA ALA A 254 17.37 5.37 -14.50
C ALA A 254 18.37 6.38 -15.09
N ALA A 255 19.56 5.91 -15.49
CA ALA A 255 20.56 6.75 -16.17
C ALA A 255 20.06 7.30 -17.52
N GLN A 256 19.30 6.51 -18.29
CA GLN A 256 18.70 6.94 -19.55
C GLN A 256 17.59 7.99 -19.37
N LEU A 257 16.80 7.83 -18.30
CA LEU A 257 15.67 8.70 -17.99
C LEU A 257 16.06 9.94 -17.16
N GLY A 258 17.29 9.97 -16.63
CA GLY A 258 17.74 11.06 -15.76
C GLY A 258 17.07 11.06 -14.38
N VAL A 259 16.70 9.89 -13.86
CA VAL A 259 16.02 9.70 -12.56
C VAL A 259 16.82 8.76 -11.64
N ALA A 260 16.39 8.63 -10.38
CA ALA A 260 16.97 7.66 -9.47
C ALA A 260 16.48 6.21 -9.76
N PRO A 261 17.27 5.16 -9.46
CA PRO A 261 16.84 3.78 -9.60
C PRO A 261 15.59 3.44 -8.76
N THR A 262 15.41 4.07 -7.62
CA THR A 262 14.21 3.97 -6.79
C THR A 262 12.97 4.49 -7.50
N ALA A 263 13.12 5.53 -8.34
CA ALA A 263 12.03 6.07 -9.16
C ALA A 263 11.59 5.04 -10.22
N VAL A 264 12.54 4.36 -10.87
CA VAL A 264 12.23 3.28 -11.82
C VAL A 264 11.53 2.12 -11.12
N ALA A 265 11.98 1.73 -9.93
CA ALA A 265 11.36 0.65 -9.15
C ALA A 265 9.92 0.98 -8.75
N LEU A 266 9.63 2.22 -8.35
CA LEU A 266 8.28 2.66 -8.03
C LEU A 266 7.42 2.82 -9.28
N ALA A 267 7.97 3.35 -10.38
CA ALA A 267 7.29 3.43 -11.66
C ALA A 267 6.88 2.05 -12.20
N TYR A 268 7.71 1.01 -11.99
CA TYR A 268 7.36 -0.37 -12.30
C TYR A 268 6.08 -0.83 -11.58
N VAL A 269 5.93 -0.50 -10.29
CA VAL A 269 4.72 -0.82 -9.52
C VAL A 269 3.50 -0.10 -10.10
N LEU A 270 3.67 1.15 -10.47
CA LEU A 270 2.57 1.97 -11.03
C LEU A 270 2.23 1.62 -12.49
N ALA A 271 3.12 0.96 -13.22
CA ALA A 271 2.94 0.58 -14.62
C ALA A 271 2.30 -0.80 -14.83
N GLN A 272 1.81 -1.44 -13.75
CA GLN A 272 1.14 -2.73 -13.88
C GLN A 272 -0.19 -2.60 -14.65
N THR A 273 -0.60 -3.70 -15.31
CA THR A 273 -1.84 -3.79 -16.10
C THR A 273 -3.11 -3.81 -15.24
N PHE A 274 -2.97 -4.03 -13.94
CA PHE A 274 -4.04 -3.95 -12.94
C PHE A 274 -3.89 -2.70 -12.06
N PRO A 275 -4.98 -2.22 -11.43
CA PRO A 275 -4.93 -1.02 -10.60
C PRO A 275 -3.99 -1.19 -9.40
N THR A 276 -2.98 -0.30 -9.28
CA THR A 276 -2.06 -0.26 -8.15
C THR A 276 -2.08 1.10 -7.47
N PHE A 277 -2.04 1.11 -6.14
CA PHE A 277 -1.97 2.27 -5.28
C PHE A 277 -0.79 2.09 -4.33
N ALA A 278 0.38 2.55 -4.73
CA ALA A 278 1.63 2.22 -4.06
C ALA A 278 1.75 2.93 -2.70
N VAL A 279 1.78 2.16 -1.63
CA VAL A 279 2.04 2.69 -0.29
C VAL A 279 3.53 3.00 -0.19
N ILE A 280 3.84 4.28 0.06
CA ILE A 280 5.19 4.80 0.29
C ILE A 280 5.37 5.09 1.76
N GLY A 281 6.58 4.93 2.28
CA GLY A 281 6.91 5.17 3.70
C GLY A 281 8.03 6.21 3.85
N PRO A 282 7.83 7.45 3.40
CA PRO A 282 8.86 8.47 3.48
C PRO A 282 9.09 8.91 4.94
N ARG A 283 10.34 9.27 5.24
CA ARG A 283 10.77 9.83 6.54
C ARG A 283 11.10 11.31 6.46
N SER A 284 11.10 11.85 5.25
CA SER A 284 11.39 13.27 4.97
C SER A 284 10.60 13.74 3.74
N VAL A 285 10.42 15.05 3.64
CA VAL A 285 9.83 15.71 2.46
C VAL A 285 10.63 15.40 1.19
N GLU A 286 11.95 15.24 1.29
CA GLU A 286 12.79 14.86 0.16
C GLU A 286 12.46 13.45 -0.37
N GLU A 287 12.20 12.48 0.51
CA GLU A 287 11.76 11.14 0.12
C GLU A 287 10.34 11.14 -0.48
N THR A 288 9.44 12.01 0.01
CA THR A 288 8.13 12.24 -0.59
C THR A 288 8.28 12.81 -2.00
N ARG A 289 9.16 13.80 -2.18
CA ARG A 289 9.43 14.43 -3.47
C ARG A 289 9.96 13.42 -4.48
N THR A 290 10.96 12.63 -4.12
CA THR A 290 11.51 11.60 -5.01
C THR A 290 10.49 10.52 -5.38
N SER A 291 9.60 10.17 -4.47
CA SER A 291 8.48 9.26 -4.76
C SER A 291 7.45 9.89 -5.71
N ALA A 292 7.16 11.19 -5.53
CA ALA A 292 6.27 11.92 -6.43
C ALA A 292 6.85 12.07 -7.85
N GLU A 293 8.16 12.32 -7.96
CA GLU A 293 8.87 12.33 -9.26
C GLU A 293 8.78 10.97 -9.96
N ALA A 294 8.89 9.87 -9.19
CA ALA A 294 8.74 8.52 -9.71
C ALA A 294 7.35 8.26 -10.32
N ALA A 295 6.30 8.86 -9.76
CA ALA A 295 4.94 8.72 -10.28
C ALA A 295 4.74 9.41 -11.65
N ALA A 296 5.63 10.31 -12.04
CA ALA A 296 5.66 10.93 -13.37
C ALA A 296 6.41 10.09 -14.41
N VAL A 297 7.19 9.10 -14.00
CA VAL A 297 7.93 8.20 -14.90
C VAL A 297 6.96 7.21 -15.54
N GLN A 298 6.83 7.29 -16.87
CA GLN A 298 6.03 6.34 -17.63
C GLN A 298 6.92 5.28 -18.26
N LEU A 299 6.72 4.03 -17.88
CA LEU A 299 7.39 2.88 -18.47
C LEU A 299 6.55 2.27 -19.57
N THR A 300 7.18 1.91 -20.70
CA THR A 300 6.51 1.14 -21.73
C THR A 300 6.30 -0.32 -21.30
N PRO A 301 5.35 -1.07 -21.91
CA PRO A 301 5.19 -2.50 -21.62
C PRO A 301 6.47 -3.31 -21.79
N GLU A 302 7.29 -2.97 -22.81
CA GLU A 302 8.59 -3.62 -23.07
C GLU A 302 9.58 -3.33 -21.93
N GLN A 303 9.64 -2.09 -21.44
CA GLN A 303 10.49 -1.72 -20.31
C GLN A 303 10.05 -2.45 -19.01
N VAL A 304 8.75 -2.59 -18.79
CA VAL A 304 8.19 -3.35 -17.65
C VAL A 304 8.60 -4.82 -17.75
N ALA A 305 8.44 -5.45 -18.93
CA ALA A 305 8.83 -6.85 -19.16
C ALA A 305 10.34 -7.05 -19.00
N TRP A 306 11.14 -6.15 -19.54
CA TRP A 306 12.58 -6.17 -19.41
C TRP A 306 13.05 -6.03 -17.95
N LEU A 307 12.52 -5.06 -17.20
CA LEU A 307 12.81 -4.91 -15.77
C LEU A 307 12.45 -6.17 -14.96
N ASP A 308 11.40 -6.87 -15.36
CA ASP A 308 10.93 -8.09 -14.69
C ASP A 308 11.66 -9.37 -15.14
N LEU A 309 12.67 -9.25 -15.99
CA LEU A 309 13.45 -10.36 -16.54
C LEU A 309 12.63 -11.33 -17.44
N ARG A 310 11.57 -10.84 -18.07
CA ARG A 310 10.73 -11.62 -19.01
C ARG A 310 11.22 -11.53 -20.44
N GLU A 311 12.02 -10.52 -20.76
CA GLU A 311 12.64 -10.31 -22.07
C GLU A 311 14.13 -10.04 -21.90
N ASP A 312 14.93 -10.62 -22.80
CA ASP A 312 16.35 -10.28 -22.95
C ASP A 312 16.42 -8.97 -23.74
N GLY A 313 17.03 -7.93 -23.16
CA GLY A 313 17.15 -6.60 -23.74
C GLY A 313 18.18 -6.46 -24.87
#